data_03b87635ba474600c1df3bc3b1d8a465
#
_entry.id   03b87635ba474600c1df3bc3b1d8a465
#
_cell.length_a   1.000
_cell.length_b   1.000
_cell.length_c   1.000
_cell.angle_alpha   90.00
_cell.angle_beta   90.00
_cell.angle_gamma   90.00
#
_symmetry.space_group_name_H-M   'P 1'
#
loop_
_entity.id
_entity.type
_entity.pdbx_description
1 polymer ?
#
loop_
_entity_poly.entity_id
_entity_poly.type
_entity_poly.pdbx_seq_one_letter_code
_entity_poly.pdbx_strand_id
1 'polypeptide(L)'
;MILKGAIERWCAAIGLTLALLVPCISSAQVAVPQLVGHVTDQTGTLTTEQRSTLEQSLTAFEARNGTQLAVLIIPTTQPEVIEQYALRVAEQWKLGRQKVDDGVILVVAKDDRTLRIEVGYGLEGALSDIVSKRIISDTIVPLFKQGNFYGGLQSGVEQIMRVVDGESLASPQRHSTSSDSNIRQFLPFLFILSLSVGGVLRNIFGKVSGSLMTGAIVTGLAWLVVDSLFLSVIAGITAMFVTLIGAATALHGLGGMSGGGRHGSGGGGFRGGGGGFGGGGASGRW
;
A
#
# COMPACT_ATOMS: atom_id res chain seq x y z
N MET A 1 28.78 14.52 58.07
CA MET A 1 27.67 15.26 57.43
C MET A 1 28.09 15.93 56.11
N ILE A 2 29.33 16.41 55.98
CA ILE A 2 29.86 17.16 54.83
C ILE A 2 30.03 16.28 53.56
N LEU A 3 30.38 15.01 53.72
CA LEU A 3 30.63 14.09 52.57
C LEU A 3 29.38 13.71 51.78
N LYS A 4 28.22 13.59 52.46
CA LYS A 4 26.94 13.28 51.84
C LYS A 4 26.45 14.38 50.89
N GLY A 5 26.58 15.65 51.31
CA GLY A 5 26.20 16.79 50.48
C GLY A 5 27.10 17.03 49.26
N ALA A 6 28.36 16.60 49.33
CA ALA A 6 29.27 16.65 48.18
C ALA A 6 28.89 15.62 47.11
N ILE A 7 28.57 14.39 47.49
CA ILE A 7 28.16 13.30 46.58
C ILE A 7 26.86 13.64 45.87
N GLU A 8 25.88 14.21 46.58
CA GLU A 8 24.60 14.61 45.97
C GLU A 8 24.79 15.74 44.92
N ARG A 9 25.69 16.70 45.19
CA ARG A 9 26.00 17.74 44.21
C ARG A 9 26.74 17.23 42.99
N TRP A 10 27.64 16.27 43.12
CA TRP A 10 28.33 15.63 42.03
C TRP A 10 27.37 14.75 41.18
N CYS A 11 26.49 13.99 41.82
CA CYS A 11 25.46 13.21 41.12
C CYS A 11 24.49 14.13 40.38
N ALA A 12 24.08 15.24 40.94
CA ALA A 12 23.22 16.23 40.27
C ALA A 12 23.94 16.90 39.07
N ALA A 13 25.22 17.26 39.22
CA ALA A 13 26.03 17.80 38.14
C ALA A 13 26.24 16.84 37.01
N ILE A 14 26.52 15.56 37.29
CA ILE A 14 26.66 14.48 36.30
C ILE A 14 25.31 14.22 35.60
N GLY A 15 24.22 14.18 36.35
CA GLY A 15 22.87 14.04 35.77
C GLY A 15 22.49 15.19 34.83
N LEU A 16 22.84 16.42 35.21
CA LEU A 16 22.59 17.59 34.38
C LEU A 16 23.45 17.63 33.11
N THR A 17 24.73 17.24 33.21
CA THR A 17 25.61 17.13 32.04
C THR A 17 25.20 16.00 31.10
N LEU A 18 24.72 14.89 31.62
CA LEU A 18 24.22 13.76 30.83
C LEU A 18 22.90 14.12 30.12
N ALA A 19 22.04 14.91 30.76
CA ALA A 19 20.79 15.42 30.16
C ALA A 19 21.04 16.42 29.01
N LEU A 20 22.12 17.22 29.11
CA LEU A 20 22.54 18.16 28.07
C LEU A 20 23.24 17.48 26.87
N LEU A 21 23.69 16.24 27.02
CA LEU A 21 24.32 15.45 25.97
C LEU A 21 23.35 14.61 25.14
N VAL A 22 22.03 14.64 25.44
CA VAL A 22 21.03 14.00 24.57
C VAL A 22 20.92 14.85 23.30
N PRO A 23 21.50 14.40 22.15
CA PRO A 23 21.31 15.12 20.91
C PRO A 23 19.82 15.11 20.59
N CYS A 24 19.19 16.28 20.47
CA CYS A 24 17.92 16.41 19.79
C CYS A 24 18.15 15.94 18.35
N ILE A 25 17.83 14.68 18.06
CA ILE A 25 17.77 14.16 16.69
C ILE A 25 16.55 14.86 16.06
N SER A 26 16.77 16.08 15.60
CA SER A 26 15.82 16.79 14.75
C SER A 26 15.90 16.09 13.38
N SER A 27 14.96 15.20 13.11
CA SER A 27 14.76 14.68 11.74
C SER A 27 14.34 15.87 10.88
N ALA A 28 15.26 16.41 10.10
CA ALA A 28 14.97 17.47 9.14
C ALA A 28 14.03 16.89 8.07
N GLN A 29 12.78 17.32 8.09
CA GLN A 29 11.82 16.97 7.04
C GLN A 29 12.26 17.58 5.71
N VAL A 30 12.03 16.85 4.60
CA VAL A 30 12.29 17.36 3.25
C VAL A 30 11.40 18.58 3.00
N ALA A 31 12.00 19.69 2.59
CA ALA A 31 11.26 20.91 2.31
C ALA A 31 10.27 20.70 1.16
N VAL A 32 9.06 21.25 1.31
CA VAL A 32 8.09 21.28 0.21
C VAL A 32 8.50 22.40 -0.76
N PRO A 33 8.69 22.10 -2.06
CA PRO A 33 9.03 23.10 -3.04
C PRO A 33 7.88 24.08 -3.27
N GLN A 34 8.19 25.25 -3.78
CA GLN A 34 7.15 26.21 -4.17
C GLN A 34 6.38 25.68 -5.39
N LEU A 35 5.08 25.86 -5.39
CA LEU A 35 4.23 25.59 -6.55
C LEU A 35 4.48 26.66 -7.61
N VAL A 36 5.14 26.28 -8.72
CA VAL A 36 5.47 27.20 -9.83
C VAL A 36 4.58 26.94 -11.05
N GLY A 37 4.00 25.75 -11.15
CA GLY A 37 3.13 25.29 -12.22
C GLY A 37 2.57 23.93 -11.86
N HIS A 38 1.84 23.31 -12.77
CA HIS A 38 1.30 21.96 -12.57
C HIS A 38 2.40 20.89 -12.51
N VAL A 39 3.54 21.13 -13.17
CA VAL A 39 4.67 20.19 -13.21
C VAL A 39 5.90 20.80 -12.56
N THR A 40 6.28 20.26 -11.41
CA THR A 40 7.51 20.62 -10.67
C THR A 40 8.47 19.43 -10.71
N ASP A 41 9.57 19.56 -11.41
CA ASP A 41 10.66 18.55 -11.49
C ASP A 41 11.93 19.13 -10.90
N GLN A 42 12.34 18.61 -9.72
CA GLN A 42 13.58 18.99 -9.04
C GLN A 42 14.77 18.07 -9.42
N THR A 43 14.52 17.02 -10.20
CA THR A 43 15.51 16.00 -10.52
C THR A 43 16.05 16.12 -11.94
N GLY A 44 15.46 16.99 -12.76
CA GLY A 44 15.78 17.07 -14.18
C GLY A 44 15.49 15.77 -14.95
N THR A 45 14.50 15.03 -14.50
CA THR A 45 14.08 13.76 -15.16
C THR A 45 13.39 14.02 -16.48
N LEU A 46 12.66 15.12 -16.60
CA LEU A 46 11.95 15.51 -17.81
C LEU A 46 12.77 16.51 -18.62
N THR A 47 12.72 16.39 -19.93
CA THR A 47 13.22 17.46 -20.81
C THR A 47 12.31 18.68 -20.74
N THR A 48 12.78 19.82 -21.21
CA THR A 48 11.99 21.06 -21.26
C THR A 48 10.71 20.87 -22.08
N GLU A 49 10.80 20.15 -23.20
CA GLU A 49 9.67 19.87 -24.09
C GLU A 49 8.66 18.93 -23.43
N GLN A 50 9.14 17.88 -22.77
CA GLN A 50 8.29 16.93 -22.02
C GLN A 50 7.52 17.62 -20.90
N ARG A 51 8.24 18.45 -20.11
CA ARG A 51 7.61 19.24 -19.05
C ARG A 51 6.58 20.21 -19.61
N SER A 52 6.89 20.92 -20.71
CA SER A 52 5.96 21.84 -21.34
C SER A 52 4.70 21.14 -21.87
N THR A 53 4.85 19.95 -22.45
CA THR A 53 3.73 19.16 -22.96
C THR A 53 2.79 18.72 -21.82
N LEU A 54 3.35 18.22 -20.71
CA LEU A 54 2.54 17.87 -19.53
C LEU A 54 1.86 19.09 -18.92
N GLU A 55 2.57 20.21 -18.79
CA GLU A 55 2.03 21.46 -18.27
C GLU A 55 0.85 21.94 -19.08
N GLN A 56 0.94 21.94 -20.42
CA GLN A 56 -0.14 22.32 -21.32
C GLN A 56 -1.36 21.41 -21.17
N SER A 57 -1.14 20.09 -21.06
CA SER A 57 -2.22 19.11 -20.88
C SER A 57 -2.96 19.34 -19.58
N LEU A 58 -2.23 19.57 -18.49
CA LEU A 58 -2.78 19.80 -17.15
C LEU A 58 -3.51 21.13 -17.05
N THR A 59 -2.95 22.18 -17.65
CA THR A 59 -3.59 23.51 -17.75
C THR A 59 -4.91 23.44 -18.54
N ALA A 60 -4.93 22.72 -19.66
CA ALA A 60 -6.12 22.52 -20.47
C ALA A 60 -7.19 21.70 -19.72
N PHE A 61 -6.76 20.72 -18.92
CA PHE A 61 -7.65 19.92 -18.09
C PHE A 61 -8.29 20.76 -16.99
N GLU A 62 -7.50 21.54 -16.23
CA GLU A 62 -8.02 22.45 -15.22
C GLU A 62 -9.02 23.46 -15.81
N ALA A 63 -8.70 24.03 -16.97
CA ALA A 63 -9.60 24.99 -17.65
C ALA A 63 -10.96 24.39 -18.04
N ARG A 64 -11.02 23.07 -18.32
CA ARG A 64 -12.27 22.38 -18.66
C ARG A 64 -13.08 21.96 -17.44
N ASN A 65 -12.42 21.39 -16.44
CA ASN A 65 -13.09 20.71 -15.32
C ASN A 65 -13.01 21.50 -14.01
N GLY A 66 -12.09 22.45 -13.92
CA GLY A 66 -11.77 23.14 -12.68
C GLY A 66 -10.95 22.31 -11.68
N THR A 67 -10.77 21.03 -11.94
CA THR A 67 -9.96 20.13 -11.12
C THR A 67 -8.49 20.44 -11.28
N GLN A 68 -7.77 20.57 -10.17
CA GLN A 68 -6.34 20.84 -10.17
C GLN A 68 -5.54 19.54 -10.02
N LEU A 69 -4.84 19.16 -11.07
CA LEU A 69 -3.92 18.02 -11.06
C LEU A 69 -2.48 18.53 -11.18
N ALA A 70 -1.64 18.16 -10.21
CA ALA A 70 -0.22 18.51 -10.19
C ALA A 70 0.69 17.28 -10.21
N VAL A 71 1.90 17.45 -10.73
CA VAL A 71 2.96 16.44 -10.74
C VAL A 71 4.20 17.01 -10.04
N LEU A 72 4.71 16.28 -9.06
CA LEU A 72 5.94 16.64 -8.35
C LEU A 72 6.95 15.49 -8.44
N ILE A 73 8.14 15.80 -8.95
CA ILE A 73 9.26 14.86 -9.03
C ILE A 73 10.38 15.40 -8.15
N ILE A 74 10.78 14.62 -7.14
CA ILE A 74 11.82 14.94 -6.17
C ILE A 74 12.82 13.80 -6.07
N PRO A 75 14.02 14.06 -5.55
CA PRO A 75 15.00 12.98 -5.33
C PRO A 75 14.51 11.97 -4.30
N THR A 76 14.17 12.41 -3.11
CA THR A 76 13.80 11.58 -1.96
C THR A 76 12.81 12.28 -1.04
N THR A 77 12.01 11.51 -0.32
CA THR A 77 11.15 12.00 0.76
C THR A 77 11.76 11.72 2.14
N GLN A 78 12.83 10.94 2.21
CA GLN A 78 13.41 10.51 3.49
C GLN A 78 13.88 11.69 4.35
N PRO A 79 13.65 11.60 5.67
CA PRO A 79 13.21 10.44 6.43
C PRO A 79 11.68 10.22 6.50
N GLU A 80 10.91 11.05 5.84
CA GLU A 80 9.44 10.98 5.82
C GLU A 80 8.95 9.93 4.81
N VAL A 81 7.88 9.21 5.14
CA VAL A 81 7.24 8.30 4.18
C VAL A 81 6.48 9.09 3.12
N ILE A 82 6.42 8.57 1.90
CA ILE A 82 5.86 9.30 0.76
C ILE A 82 4.39 9.71 0.96
N GLU A 83 3.63 8.96 1.74
CA GLU A 83 2.24 9.25 2.09
C GLU A 83 2.13 10.56 2.89
N GLN A 84 2.95 10.72 3.92
CA GLN A 84 2.95 11.91 4.76
C GLN A 84 3.48 13.12 3.98
N TYR A 85 4.54 12.91 3.20
CA TYR A 85 5.11 13.96 2.37
C TYR A 85 4.10 14.47 1.33
N ALA A 86 3.43 13.57 0.60
CA ALA A 86 2.46 13.94 -0.43
C ALA A 86 1.27 14.70 0.15
N LEU A 87 0.73 14.26 1.29
CA LEU A 87 -0.33 14.96 2.00
C LEU A 87 0.11 16.39 2.38
N ARG A 88 1.29 16.53 2.97
CA ARG A 88 1.85 17.83 3.37
C ARG A 88 2.08 18.76 2.17
N VAL A 89 2.53 18.23 1.03
CA VAL A 89 2.64 19.00 -0.22
C VAL A 89 1.27 19.46 -0.70
N ALA A 90 0.29 18.57 -0.76
CA ALA A 90 -1.06 18.89 -1.20
C ALA A 90 -1.72 19.98 -0.33
N GLU A 91 -1.56 19.89 0.99
CA GLU A 91 -2.05 20.88 1.95
C GLU A 91 -1.33 22.24 1.82
N GLN A 92 0.01 22.23 1.63
CA GLN A 92 0.78 23.45 1.49
C GLN A 92 0.52 24.15 0.15
N TRP A 93 0.38 23.38 -0.92
CA TRP A 93 0.06 23.89 -2.25
C TRP A 93 -1.42 24.27 -2.39
N LYS A 94 -2.27 23.82 -1.46
CA LYS A 94 -3.71 24.08 -1.45
C LYS A 94 -4.38 23.71 -2.78
N LEU A 95 -4.02 22.55 -3.30
CA LEU A 95 -4.55 22.05 -4.57
C LEU A 95 -6.06 21.83 -4.48
N GLY A 96 -6.74 22.10 -5.59
CA GLY A 96 -8.19 21.97 -5.70
C GLY A 96 -8.96 23.23 -5.28
N ARG A 97 -10.21 23.30 -5.71
CA ARG A 97 -11.10 24.41 -5.40
C ARG A 97 -11.60 24.29 -3.96
N GLN A 98 -11.61 25.40 -3.26
CA GLN A 98 -12.19 25.50 -1.92
C GLN A 98 -13.65 25.02 -1.91
N LYS A 99 -14.03 24.20 -0.94
CA LYS A 99 -15.35 23.56 -0.78
C LYS A 99 -15.67 22.44 -1.79
N VAL A 100 -14.93 22.32 -2.86
CA VAL A 100 -15.11 21.22 -3.84
C VAL A 100 -14.09 20.13 -3.54
N ASP A 101 -12.90 20.50 -3.05
CA ASP A 101 -11.81 19.62 -2.65
C ASP A 101 -11.35 18.69 -3.80
N ASP A 102 -11.30 19.24 -5.01
CA ASP A 102 -11.03 18.54 -6.26
C ASP A 102 -9.57 18.65 -6.72
N GLY A 103 -8.67 18.55 -5.77
CA GLY A 103 -7.23 18.51 -6.03
C GLY A 103 -6.71 17.08 -6.16
N VAL A 104 -5.70 16.87 -7.03
CA VAL A 104 -4.94 15.62 -7.14
C VAL A 104 -3.46 15.96 -7.28
N ILE A 105 -2.59 15.21 -6.62
CA ILE A 105 -1.16 15.30 -6.85
C ILE A 105 -0.55 13.92 -7.09
N LEU A 106 0.30 13.81 -8.12
CA LEU A 106 1.17 12.68 -8.35
C LEU A 106 2.59 13.04 -7.88
N VAL A 107 3.03 12.47 -6.77
CA VAL A 107 4.38 12.63 -6.22
C VAL A 107 5.25 11.44 -6.61
N VAL A 108 6.45 11.71 -7.10
CA VAL A 108 7.45 10.71 -7.46
C VAL A 108 8.74 11.00 -6.73
N ALA A 109 9.16 10.11 -5.83
CA ALA A 109 10.47 10.13 -5.17
C ALA A 109 11.41 9.18 -5.91
N LYS A 110 12.25 9.75 -6.76
CA LYS A 110 13.01 9.01 -7.78
C LYS A 110 14.03 8.05 -7.18
N ASP A 111 14.81 8.51 -6.21
CA ASP A 111 15.88 7.73 -5.59
C ASP A 111 15.30 6.68 -4.63
N ASP A 112 14.14 6.97 -4.01
CA ASP A 112 13.42 6.02 -3.17
C ASP A 112 12.65 4.97 -3.99
N ARG A 113 12.50 5.20 -5.30
CA ARG A 113 11.68 4.39 -6.22
C ARG A 113 10.23 4.24 -5.74
N THR A 114 9.68 5.29 -5.20
CA THR A 114 8.31 5.33 -4.70
C THR A 114 7.51 6.43 -5.36
N LEU A 115 6.22 6.20 -5.53
CA LEU A 115 5.30 7.19 -6.05
C LEU A 115 3.98 7.12 -5.30
N ARG A 116 3.26 8.24 -5.28
CA ARG A 116 1.95 8.35 -4.66
C ARG A 116 1.02 9.23 -5.48
N ILE A 117 -0.21 8.79 -5.62
CA ILE A 117 -1.33 9.64 -6.02
C ILE A 117 -2.07 10.01 -4.74
N GLU A 118 -2.11 11.29 -4.41
CA GLU A 118 -2.89 11.83 -3.30
C GLU A 118 -4.12 12.53 -3.87
N VAL A 119 -5.29 12.27 -3.29
CA VAL A 119 -6.59 12.65 -3.84
C VAL A 119 -7.36 13.49 -2.82
N GLY A 120 -7.89 14.62 -3.26
CA GLY A 120 -8.77 15.46 -2.45
C GLY A 120 -10.15 14.82 -2.25
N TYR A 121 -10.82 15.17 -1.15
CA TYR A 121 -12.10 14.57 -0.75
C TYR A 121 -13.17 14.59 -1.84
N GLY A 122 -13.23 15.65 -2.64
CA GLY A 122 -14.23 15.78 -3.71
C GLY A 122 -14.09 14.78 -4.86
N LEU A 123 -12.91 14.16 -4.98
CA LEU A 123 -12.61 13.20 -6.04
C LEU A 123 -12.52 11.75 -5.56
N GLU A 124 -12.60 11.46 -4.25
CA GLU A 124 -12.51 10.09 -3.72
C GLU A 124 -13.56 9.15 -4.30
N GLY A 125 -14.73 9.68 -4.66
CA GLY A 125 -15.80 8.92 -5.32
C GLY A 125 -15.43 8.43 -6.72
N ALA A 126 -14.71 9.22 -7.49
CA ALA A 126 -14.25 8.88 -8.84
C ALA A 126 -12.87 8.21 -8.81
N LEU A 127 -11.91 8.85 -8.18
CA LEU A 127 -10.52 8.42 -8.06
C LEU A 127 -10.27 7.78 -6.67
N SER A 128 -10.97 6.68 -6.39
CA SER A 128 -10.80 5.96 -5.13
C SER A 128 -9.40 5.35 -4.99
N ASP A 129 -9.04 4.90 -3.77
CA ASP A 129 -7.76 4.22 -3.49
C ASP A 129 -7.52 3.03 -4.42
N ILE A 130 -8.57 2.25 -4.72
CA ILE A 130 -8.49 1.09 -5.60
C ILE A 130 -8.17 1.53 -7.03
N VAL A 131 -8.81 2.60 -7.52
CA VAL A 131 -8.59 3.17 -8.85
C VAL A 131 -7.19 3.76 -8.95
N SER A 132 -6.77 4.56 -7.96
CA SER A 132 -5.43 5.14 -7.86
C SER A 132 -4.35 4.04 -7.83
N LYS A 133 -4.56 2.98 -7.04
CA LYS A 133 -3.65 1.83 -6.99
C LYS A 133 -3.50 1.15 -8.33
N ARG A 134 -4.59 1.02 -9.07
CA ARG A 134 -4.62 0.39 -10.38
C ARG A 134 -3.90 1.23 -11.43
N ILE A 135 -4.08 2.55 -11.44
CA ILE A 135 -3.33 3.47 -12.30
C ILE A 135 -1.83 3.32 -12.03
N ILE A 136 -1.43 3.28 -10.78
CA ILE A 136 -0.03 3.09 -10.38
C ILE A 136 0.50 1.75 -10.88
N SER A 137 -0.17 0.64 -10.52
CA SER A 137 0.34 -0.72 -10.77
C SER A 137 0.34 -1.12 -12.24
N ASP A 138 -0.70 -0.72 -12.98
CA ASP A 138 -0.94 -1.23 -14.32
C ASP A 138 -0.42 -0.27 -15.41
N THR A 139 -0.29 1.03 -15.09
CA THR A 139 0.10 2.05 -16.07
C THR A 139 1.49 2.64 -15.75
N ILE A 140 1.69 3.18 -14.54
CA ILE A 140 2.90 3.97 -14.24
C ILE A 140 4.10 3.06 -13.98
N VAL A 141 3.97 2.13 -13.04
CA VAL A 141 5.07 1.27 -12.56
C VAL A 141 5.73 0.45 -13.67
N PRO A 142 5.01 -0.17 -14.61
CA PRO A 142 5.64 -0.93 -15.69
C PRO A 142 6.58 -0.08 -16.57
N LEU A 143 6.20 1.17 -16.84
CA LEU A 143 7.00 2.10 -17.64
C LEU A 143 8.21 2.62 -16.84
N PHE A 144 8.04 2.90 -15.55
CA PHE A 144 9.13 3.31 -14.66
C PHE A 144 10.19 2.21 -14.50
N LYS A 145 9.78 0.94 -14.44
CA LYS A 145 10.69 -0.22 -14.42
C LYS A 145 11.54 -0.33 -15.71
N GLN A 146 11.02 0.16 -16.83
CA GLN A 146 11.73 0.23 -18.11
C GLN A 146 12.59 1.49 -18.25
N GLY A 147 12.60 2.37 -17.23
CA GLY A 147 13.30 3.66 -17.29
C GLY A 147 12.54 4.75 -18.08
N ASN A 148 11.36 4.45 -18.59
CA ASN A 148 10.53 5.41 -19.33
C ASN A 148 9.67 6.25 -18.35
N PHE A 149 10.33 7.20 -17.67
CA PHE A 149 9.66 8.05 -16.69
C PHE A 149 8.61 8.96 -17.31
N TYR A 150 8.95 9.61 -18.43
CA TYR A 150 8.01 10.50 -19.10
C TYR A 150 6.75 9.75 -19.59
N GLY A 151 6.93 8.62 -20.25
CA GLY A 151 5.79 7.80 -20.69
C GLY A 151 4.91 7.35 -19.53
N GLY A 152 5.52 6.98 -18.40
CA GLY A 152 4.76 6.59 -17.20
C GLY A 152 3.97 7.75 -16.60
N LEU A 153 4.57 8.94 -16.50
CA LEU A 153 3.89 10.15 -16.00
C LEU A 153 2.76 10.56 -16.95
N GLN A 154 3.03 10.64 -18.25
CA GLN A 154 2.02 11.02 -19.25
C GLN A 154 0.83 10.08 -19.23
N SER A 155 1.08 8.77 -19.33
CA SER A 155 0.00 7.78 -19.31
C SER A 155 -0.76 7.76 -17.99
N GLY A 156 -0.08 7.95 -16.85
CA GLY A 156 -0.70 8.03 -15.53
C GLY A 156 -1.60 9.25 -15.40
N VAL A 157 -1.12 10.43 -15.81
CA VAL A 157 -1.86 11.68 -15.83
C VAL A 157 -3.08 11.57 -16.74
N GLU A 158 -2.93 11.02 -17.94
CA GLU A 158 -4.05 10.80 -18.88
C GLU A 158 -5.13 9.87 -18.30
N GLN A 159 -4.72 8.82 -17.56
CA GLN A 159 -5.66 7.92 -16.89
C GLN A 159 -6.40 8.63 -15.75
N ILE A 160 -5.69 9.43 -14.94
CA ILE A 160 -6.32 10.23 -13.88
C ILE A 160 -7.34 11.18 -14.49
N MET A 161 -6.98 11.92 -15.54
CA MET A 161 -7.87 12.86 -16.21
C MET A 161 -9.14 12.17 -16.73
N ARG A 162 -9.02 11.01 -17.40
CA ARG A 162 -10.17 10.23 -17.90
C ARG A 162 -11.11 9.79 -16.78
N VAL A 163 -10.56 9.33 -15.67
CA VAL A 163 -11.37 8.92 -14.51
C VAL A 163 -12.11 10.10 -13.90
N VAL A 164 -11.48 11.25 -13.79
CA VAL A 164 -12.11 12.48 -13.30
C VAL A 164 -13.18 13.00 -14.28
N ASP A 165 -12.98 12.83 -15.59
CA ASP A 165 -13.97 13.13 -16.64
C ASP A 165 -15.17 12.16 -16.63
N GLY A 166 -15.18 11.16 -15.72
CA GLY A 166 -16.27 10.19 -15.58
C GLY A 166 -16.13 8.95 -16.47
N GLU A 167 -15.01 8.78 -17.16
CA GLU A 167 -14.73 7.56 -17.90
C GLU A 167 -14.31 6.43 -16.93
N SER A 168 -15.00 5.29 -17.00
CA SER A 168 -14.54 4.10 -16.27
C SER A 168 -13.21 3.62 -16.86
N LEU A 169 -12.23 3.32 -16.02
CA LEU A 169 -11.02 2.65 -16.45
C LEU A 169 -11.40 1.37 -17.21
N ALA A 170 -10.82 1.16 -18.39
CA ALA A 170 -10.96 -0.10 -19.12
C ALA A 170 -10.72 -1.25 -18.13
N SER A 171 -11.63 -2.23 -18.13
CA SER A 171 -11.45 -3.43 -17.30
C SER A 171 -10.04 -3.96 -17.52
N PRO A 172 -9.30 -4.36 -16.48
CA PRO A 172 -7.96 -4.88 -16.66
C PRO A 172 -8.08 -5.98 -17.71
N GLN A 173 -7.36 -5.85 -18.81
CA GLN A 173 -6.99 -7.04 -19.54
C GLN A 173 -6.25 -7.89 -18.54
N ARG A 174 -6.97 -8.86 -17.94
CA ARG A 174 -6.32 -9.94 -17.24
C ARG A 174 -5.36 -10.53 -18.26
N HIS A 175 -4.07 -10.15 -18.15
CA HIS A 175 -3.07 -11.11 -18.53
C HIS A 175 -3.37 -12.29 -17.62
N SER A 176 -4.18 -13.16 -18.13
CA SER A 176 -4.44 -14.47 -17.57
C SER A 176 -3.11 -15.21 -17.60
N THR A 177 -2.28 -15.00 -16.58
CA THR A 177 -1.53 -16.10 -16.03
C THR A 177 -2.61 -17.04 -15.53
N SER A 178 -3.08 -17.86 -16.46
CA SER A 178 -4.19 -18.80 -16.34
C SER A 178 -3.82 -20.00 -15.47
N SER A 179 -3.16 -19.81 -14.34
CA SER A 179 -2.87 -20.86 -13.36
C SER A 179 -3.45 -20.61 -11.96
N ASP A 180 -3.62 -19.37 -11.52
CA ASP A 180 -3.95 -19.13 -10.11
C ASP A 180 -5.45 -19.03 -9.77
N SER A 181 -6.32 -18.74 -10.74
CA SER A 181 -7.75 -18.58 -10.47
C SER A 181 -8.49 -19.91 -10.27
N ASN A 182 -8.05 -20.99 -10.93
CA ASN A 182 -8.66 -22.29 -10.79
C ASN A 182 -8.31 -22.95 -9.44
N ILE A 183 -7.09 -22.75 -8.94
CA ILE A 183 -6.64 -23.38 -7.70
C ILE A 183 -7.44 -22.87 -6.50
N ARG A 184 -7.70 -21.56 -6.40
CA ARG A 184 -8.48 -20.98 -5.29
C ARG A 184 -9.92 -21.47 -5.26
N GLN A 185 -10.51 -21.75 -6.40
CA GLN A 185 -11.87 -22.29 -6.52
C GLN A 185 -11.94 -23.74 -6.06
N PHE A 186 -10.87 -24.53 -6.23
CA PHE A 186 -10.81 -25.94 -5.82
C PHE A 186 -10.32 -26.15 -4.38
N LEU A 187 -9.75 -25.14 -3.72
CA LEU A 187 -9.30 -25.23 -2.32
C LEU A 187 -10.36 -25.76 -1.36
N PRO A 188 -11.63 -25.27 -1.36
CA PRO A 188 -12.66 -25.80 -0.47
C PRO A 188 -13.00 -27.27 -0.80
N PHE A 189 -12.99 -27.66 -2.06
CA PHE A 189 -13.23 -29.06 -2.48
C PHE A 189 -12.10 -29.98 -2.03
N LEU A 190 -10.84 -29.56 -2.17
CA LEU A 190 -9.67 -30.30 -1.69
C LEU A 190 -9.70 -30.46 -0.16
N PHE A 191 -10.12 -29.43 0.55
CA PHE A 191 -10.27 -29.46 2.01
C PHE A 191 -11.34 -30.47 2.45
N ILE A 192 -12.53 -30.47 1.84
CA ILE A 192 -13.62 -31.40 2.12
C ILE A 192 -13.21 -32.85 1.76
N LEU A 193 -12.54 -33.04 0.61
CA LEU A 193 -12.04 -34.33 0.17
C LEU A 193 -11.00 -34.89 1.14
N SER A 194 -10.07 -34.03 1.62
CA SER A 194 -9.05 -34.38 2.61
C SER A 194 -9.66 -34.85 3.94
N LEU A 195 -10.71 -34.17 4.42
CA LEU A 195 -11.43 -34.56 5.63
C LEU A 195 -12.16 -35.92 5.46
N SER A 196 -12.80 -36.13 4.32
CA SER A 196 -13.54 -37.35 4.03
C SER A 196 -12.61 -38.58 3.89
N VAL A 197 -11.57 -38.45 3.08
CA VAL A 197 -10.58 -39.51 2.86
C VAL A 197 -9.79 -39.77 4.14
N GLY A 198 -9.37 -38.72 4.86
CA GLY A 198 -8.65 -38.82 6.12
C GLY A 198 -9.44 -39.55 7.22
N GLY A 199 -10.75 -39.34 7.26
CA GLY A 199 -11.66 -40.04 8.20
C GLY A 199 -11.74 -41.53 7.93
N VAL A 200 -11.83 -41.92 6.66
CA VAL A 200 -11.90 -43.33 6.22
C VAL A 200 -10.55 -44.04 6.48
N LEU A 201 -9.43 -43.42 6.08
CA LEU A 201 -8.09 -43.99 6.30
C LEU A 201 -7.78 -44.18 7.80
N ARG A 202 -8.21 -43.25 8.64
CA ARG A 202 -8.04 -43.33 10.09
C ARG A 202 -8.80 -44.53 10.69
N ASN A 203 -10.00 -44.80 10.19
CA ASN A 203 -10.78 -45.94 10.66
C ASN A 203 -10.19 -47.32 10.25
N ILE A 204 -9.53 -47.36 9.07
CA ILE A 204 -8.97 -48.62 8.56
C ILE A 204 -7.55 -48.88 9.12
N PHE A 205 -6.70 -47.86 9.12
CA PHE A 205 -5.26 -48.01 9.45
C PHE A 205 -4.87 -47.47 10.83
N GLY A 206 -5.83 -46.97 11.62
CA GLY A 206 -5.59 -46.37 12.92
C GLY A 206 -5.16 -44.92 12.87
N LYS A 207 -5.03 -44.30 14.09
CA LYS A 207 -4.84 -42.83 14.21
C LYS A 207 -3.54 -42.32 13.59
N VAL A 208 -2.42 -43.00 13.82
CA VAL A 208 -1.10 -42.54 13.39
C VAL A 208 -0.84 -42.88 11.92
N SER A 209 -1.05 -44.14 11.54
CA SER A 209 -0.78 -44.60 10.19
C SER A 209 -1.73 -43.97 9.17
N GLY A 210 -3.02 -43.79 9.53
CA GLY A 210 -4.00 -43.13 8.69
C GLY A 210 -3.70 -41.63 8.47
N SER A 211 -3.21 -40.90 9.51
CA SER A 211 -2.84 -39.47 9.35
C SER A 211 -1.58 -39.29 8.49
N LEU A 212 -0.59 -40.15 8.59
CA LEU A 212 0.60 -40.13 7.75
C LEU A 212 0.25 -40.41 6.28
N MET A 213 -0.61 -41.39 6.03
CA MET A 213 -1.08 -41.73 4.67
C MET A 213 -1.88 -40.54 4.06
N THR A 214 -2.73 -39.90 4.82
CA THR A 214 -3.50 -38.75 4.37
C THR A 214 -2.55 -37.57 4.02
N GLY A 215 -1.56 -37.32 4.87
CA GLY A 215 -0.54 -36.28 4.60
C GLY A 215 0.23 -36.56 3.30
N ALA A 216 0.66 -37.80 3.06
CA ALA A 216 1.38 -38.19 1.86
C ALA A 216 0.53 -38.03 0.58
N ILE A 217 -0.74 -38.47 0.62
CA ILE A 217 -1.68 -38.35 -0.50
C ILE A 217 -1.94 -36.90 -0.84
N VAL A 218 -2.18 -36.04 0.19
CA VAL A 218 -2.43 -34.61 -0.02
C VAL A 218 -1.19 -33.89 -0.56
N THR A 219 0.01 -34.25 -0.08
CA THR A 219 1.27 -33.72 -0.62
C THR A 219 1.43 -34.07 -2.09
N GLY A 220 1.20 -35.34 -2.47
CA GLY A 220 1.33 -35.81 -3.85
C GLY A 220 0.33 -35.13 -4.79
N LEU A 221 -0.93 -35.02 -4.38
CA LEU A 221 -1.97 -34.33 -5.17
C LEU A 221 -1.70 -32.82 -5.25
N ALA A 222 -1.27 -32.18 -4.16
CA ALA A 222 -0.93 -30.77 -4.17
C ALA A 222 0.28 -30.47 -5.06
N TRP A 223 1.28 -31.35 -5.08
CA TRP A 223 2.45 -31.21 -5.96
C TRP A 223 2.07 -31.30 -7.44
N LEU A 224 1.15 -32.17 -7.78
CA LEU A 224 0.68 -32.36 -9.16
C LEU A 224 -0.13 -31.14 -9.67
N VAL A 225 -0.74 -30.37 -8.75
CA VAL A 225 -1.59 -29.20 -9.08
C VAL A 225 -0.83 -27.87 -8.98
N VAL A 226 0.08 -27.72 -8.01
CA VAL A 226 0.68 -26.41 -7.66
C VAL A 226 2.10 -26.25 -8.24
N ASP A 227 2.73 -27.31 -8.72
CA ASP A 227 4.11 -27.34 -9.26
C ASP A 227 5.16 -26.69 -8.32
N SER A 228 4.83 -26.56 -7.02
CA SER A 228 5.70 -26.02 -5.97
C SER A 228 5.82 -27.03 -4.83
N LEU A 229 7.00 -27.64 -4.72
CA LEU A 229 7.29 -28.69 -3.73
C LEU A 229 7.14 -28.14 -2.30
N PHE A 230 7.53 -26.91 -2.05
CA PHE A 230 7.45 -26.28 -0.73
C PHE A 230 6.00 -26.11 -0.24
N LEU A 231 5.12 -25.56 -1.06
CA LEU A 231 3.70 -25.40 -0.72
C LEU A 231 2.98 -26.75 -0.56
N SER A 232 3.32 -27.74 -1.37
CA SER A 232 2.74 -29.08 -1.31
C SER A 232 3.07 -29.81 -0.01
N VAL A 233 4.31 -29.68 0.48
CA VAL A 233 4.74 -30.25 1.76
C VAL A 233 4.01 -29.57 2.94
N ILE A 234 3.85 -28.24 2.91
CA ILE A 234 3.08 -27.54 3.94
C ILE A 234 1.62 -28.00 3.98
N ALA A 235 0.99 -28.13 2.81
CA ALA A 235 -0.39 -28.63 2.69
C ALA A 235 -0.53 -30.04 3.26
N GLY A 236 0.41 -30.94 2.96
CA GLY A 236 0.41 -32.29 3.46
C GLY A 236 0.62 -32.39 4.98
N ILE A 237 1.55 -31.61 5.53
CA ILE A 237 1.78 -31.53 6.98
C ILE A 237 0.52 -31.01 7.69
N THR A 238 -0.11 -29.96 7.15
CA THR A 238 -1.35 -29.42 7.71
C THR A 238 -2.49 -30.44 7.70
N ALA A 239 -2.68 -31.16 6.59
CA ALA A 239 -3.67 -32.23 6.48
C ALA A 239 -3.41 -33.38 7.46
N MET A 240 -2.15 -33.77 7.66
CA MET A 240 -1.74 -34.76 8.64
C MET A 240 -2.12 -34.35 10.07
N PHE A 241 -1.83 -33.12 10.46
CA PHE A 241 -2.16 -32.59 11.79
C PHE A 241 -3.67 -32.48 12.02
N VAL A 242 -4.42 -31.99 11.05
CA VAL A 242 -5.88 -31.92 11.14
C VAL A 242 -6.50 -33.32 11.29
N THR A 243 -5.98 -34.32 10.56
CA THR A 243 -6.45 -35.69 10.67
C THR A 243 -6.04 -36.35 12.00
N LEU A 244 -4.86 -36.03 12.52
CA LEU A 244 -4.35 -36.56 13.79
C LEU A 244 -5.18 -36.07 15.00
N ILE A 245 -5.53 -34.78 15.02
CA ILE A 245 -6.30 -34.13 16.12
C ILE A 245 -7.76 -34.56 16.05
N GLY A 246 -8.29 -34.90 14.87
CA GLY A 246 -9.68 -35.30 14.62
C GLY A 246 -10.55 -34.11 14.24
N ALA A 247 -11.32 -34.28 13.18
CA ALA A 247 -12.18 -33.25 12.58
C ALA A 247 -13.21 -32.63 13.56
N ALA A 248 -13.63 -33.37 14.58
CA ALA A 248 -14.62 -32.90 15.55
C ALA A 248 -14.10 -31.76 16.46
N THR A 249 -12.80 -31.76 16.81
CA THR A 249 -12.20 -30.71 17.62
C THR A 249 -11.75 -29.48 16.80
N ALA A 250 -11.43 -29.67 15.52
CA ALA A 250 -11.05 -28.57 14.65
C ALA A 250 -12.22 -27.64 14.28
N LEU A 251 -13.44 -28.18 14.13
CA LEU A 251 -14.63 -27.36 13.84
C LEU A 251 -15.09 -26.50 15.02
N HIS A 252 -14.84 -26.93 16.27
CA HIS A 252 -15.24 -26.15 17.46
C HIS A 252 -14.30 -24.96 17.75
N GLY A 253 -13.07 -24.98 17.20
CA GLY A 253 -12.10 -23.90 17.34
C GLY A 253 -12.27 -22.74 16.34
N LEU A 254 -12.95 -22.93 15.22
CA LEU A 254 -13.12 -21.92 14.16
C LEU A 254 -14.37 -21.03 14.33
N GLY A 255 -15.26 -21.34 15.30
CA GLY A 255 -16.49 -20.61 15.56
C GLY A 255 -16.35 -19.36 16.44
N GLY A 256 -15.15 -18.98 16.89
CA GLY A 256 -14.92 -17.98 17.93
C GLY A 256 -14.32 -16.64 17.50
N MET A 257 -14.15 -16.34 16.22
CA MET A 257 -13.57 -15.05 15.76
C MET A 257 -14.60 -14.17 15.05
N SER A 258 -15.62 -13.75 15.79
CA SER A 258 -16.45 -12.61 15.43
C SER A 258 -16.36 -11.59 16.56
N GLY A 259 -15.42 -10.67 16.47
CA GLY A 259 -15.21 -9.56 17.38
C GLY A 259 -15.19 -8.26 16.61
N GLY A 260 -16.32 -7.54 16.59
CA GLY A 260 -16.50 -6.23 15.99
C GLY A 260 -15.66 -5.18 16.69
N GLY A 261 -14.79 -4.50 15.95
CA GLY A 261 -14.11 -3.27 16.36
C GLY A 261 -14.94 -2.05 15.96
N ARG A 262 -15.54 -1.37 16.94
CA ARG A 262 -16.13 -0.04 16.79
C ARG A 262 -15.01 0.97 16.68
N HIS A 263 -14.94 1.71 15.59
CA HIS A 263 -14.11 2.89 15.47
C HIS A 263 -14.87 4.09 16.04
N GLY A 264 -14.29 4.67 17.09
CA GLY A 264 -14.71 5.94 17.65
C GLY A 264 -14.23 7.09 16.77
N SER A 265 -15.16 7.92 16.36
CA SER A 265 -14.96 9.22 15.74
C SER A 265 -14.40 10.19 16.79
N GLY A 266 -13.25 10.79 16.53
CA GLY A 266 -12.71 11.92 17.25
C GLY A 266 -12.44 13.06 16.27
N GLY A 267 -13.32 14.07 16.26
CA GLY A 267 -13.19 15.26 15.45
C GLY A 267 -12.14 16.21 16.00
N GLY A 268 -11.40 16.85 15.12
CA GLY A 268 -10.54 17.99 15.36
C GLY A 268 -10.36 18.74 14.06
N GLY A 269 -11.17 19.79 13.87
CA GLY A 269 -11.15 20.59 12.66
C GLY A 269 -9.91 21.46 12.56
N PHE A 270 -9.31 21.48 11.39
CA PHE A 270 -8.34 22.48 10.99
C PHE A 270 -8.90 23.23 9.76
N ARG A 271 -9.00 24.58 9.85
CA ARG A 271 -9.46 25.44 8.78
C ARG A 271 -8.26 26.00 8.03
N GLY A 272 -7.98 25.51 6.83
CA GLY A 272 -7.16 26.18 5.84
C GLY A 272 -8.01 26.46 4.60
N GLY A 273 -7.80 27.58 3.93
CA GLY A 273 -8.66 28.06 2.83
C GLY A 273 -8.36 27.42 1.47
N GLY A 274 -8.26 26.11 1.39
CA GLY A 274 -8.04 25.32 0.17
C GLY A 274 -8.71 23.97 0.26
N GLY A 275 -8.65 23.16 -0.78
CA GLY A 275 -9.22 21.82 -0.81
C GLY A 275 -8.67 20.96 0.34
N GLY A 276 -9.55 20.18 0.98
CA GLY A 276 -9.19 19.25 2.03
C GLY A 276 -8.68 17.94 1.44
N PHE A 277 -7.60 17.41 2.01
CA PHE A 277 -7.08 16.09 1.73
C PHE A 277 -7.18 15.23 2.99
N GLY A 278 -7.55 13.96 2.84
CA GLY A 278 -7.73 13.05 3.95
C GLY A 278 -6.83 11.82 3.90
N GLY A 279 -5.80 11.86 3.05
CA GLY A 279 -4.93 10.71 2.82
C GLY A 279 -5.54 9.68 1.87
N GLY A 280 -6.60 10.03 1.14
CA GLY A 280 -7.12 9.24 0.03
C GLY A 280 -6.11 9.11 -1.09
N GLY A 281 -6.18 8.00 -1.85
CA GLY A 281 -5.24 7.71 -2.94
C GLY A 281 -4.44 6.44 -2.73
N ALA A 282 -3.30 6.29 -3.41
CA ALA A 282 -2.49 5.08 -3.32
C ALA A 282 -1.01 5.35 -3.54
N SER A 283 -0.18 4.46 -2.99
CA SER A 283 1.27 4.45 -3.20
C SER A 283 1.73 3.22 -3.97
N GLY A 284 2.87 3.34 -4.65
CA GLY A 284 3.53 2.26 -5.35
C GLY A 284 5.04 2.35 -5.31
N ARG A 285 5.69 1.29 -5.76
CA ARG A 285 7.15 1.17 -5.88
C ARG A 285 7.52 0.47 -7.18
N TRP A 286 8.63 0.84 -7.80
CA TRP A 286 9.14 0.23 -9.03
C TRP A 286 10.57 -0.29 -8.91
#